data_ee39e3b398fc3851a35583438759d5ef
#
_entry.id   ee39e3b398fc3851a35583438759d5ef
#
_cell.length_a   1.000
_cell.length_b   1.000
_cell.length_c   1.000
_cell.angle_alpha   90.00
_cell.angle_beta   90.00
_cell.angle_gamma   90.00
#
_symmetry.space_group_name_H-M   'P 1'
#
loop_
_entity.id
_entity.type
_entity.pdbx_description
1 polymer ?
#
loop_
_entity_poly.entity_id
_entity_poly.type
_entity_poly.pdbx_seq_one_letter_code
_entity_poly.pdbx_strand_id
1 'polypeptide(L)'
;EEIVLGSPEKIYRNYLYPYIFLNQNGDRPVKDFKLQNPDYEIGITGLYDLSKSSSIEYTINPDFSQVESDVPMIMANQTFAMSYPEKRTFFLEGSELLKSDTQTVYTRSITNPLGAVKYINQGKNNTIYLLQATDTDSPYLAAGQYRSYKGNAGKSKVTIGRVKRNLGNKSHVGLLATNRDYQVGGSGSVIEFDSLVNFLDDYILDLNYARSDTQESNINFIETDDTFAGRTYAMDGESFSGIAKNIRLRRAVDRSYAGIRFKDVSPTYRAHVGFVGRNDYKSRNYWYGRTYRSQGTLRKITFHWNNRNRLNFRNEKTQEFYQFKIELETNFNFTGAIEWQHEPSEKFNGIQYGEQRDIEIRGQYHPSESFFTSFEIEKGESIAYRIDNPEIGDSTEYNLYNVFRFSDNFKISLGHRYSELKNKVTGEEFY
;
A
#
# COMPACT_ATOMS: atom_id res chain seq x y z
N GLU A 1 25.24 40.60 4.18
CA GLU A 1 24.28 40.80 3.06
C GLU A 1 23.19 39.76 3.17
N GLU A 2 21.97 40.17 3.50
CA GLU A 2 20.79 39.34 3.49
C GLU A 2 20.39 39.12 2.03
N ILE A 3 20.49 37.92 1.53
CA ILE A 3 19.96 37.57 0.21
C ILE A 3 18.44 37.48 0.36
N VAL A 4 17.74 38.54 0.00
CA VAL A 4 16.28 38.53 -0.14
C VAL A 4 15.97 37.75 -1.43
N LEU A 5 15.69 36.46 -1.28
CA LEU A 5 15.10 35.66 -2.36
C LEU A 5 13.68 36.19 -2.61
N GLY A 6 13.48 36.90 -3.70
CA GLY A 6 12.15 37.24 -4.17
C GLY A 6 11.27 35.99 -4.25
N SER A 7 10.02 36.07 -3.81
CA SER A 7 9.08 34.97 -3.97
C SER A 7 9.01 34.61 -5.46
N PRO A 8 9.26 33.35 -5.85
CA PRO A 8 9.21 32.97 -7.26
C PRO A 8 7.82 33.30 -7.82
N GLU A 9 7.77 34.04 -8.93
CA GLU A 9 6.53 34.23 -9.66
C GLU A 9 6.02 32.83 -10.05
N LYS A 10 4.82 32.48 -9.58
CA LYS A 10 4.20 31.21 -9.95
C LYS A 10 3.81 31.27 -11.42
N ILE A 11 4.48 30.50 -12.25
CA ILE A 11 4.14 30.31 -13.65
C ILE A 11 2.85 29.47 -13.70
N TYR A 12 1.81 29.97 -14.37
CA TYR A 12 0.60 29.19 -14.65
C TYR A 12 0.92 28.06 -15.60
N ARG A 13 0.55 26.84 -15.22
CA ARG A 13 0.74 25.65 -16.06
C ARG A 13 -0.54 25.42 -16.83
N ASN A 14 -0.49 25.70 -18.12
CA ASN A 14 -1.60 25.41 -19.03
C ASN A 14 -1.05 24.56 -20.16
N TYR A 15 -1.50 23.32 -20.25
CA TYR A 15 -1.08 22.42 -21.31
C TYR A 15 -2.22 21.54 -21.79
N LEU A 16 -2.08 21.12 -23.04
CA LEU A 16 -2.94 20.15 -23.70
C LEU A 16 -2.04 19.20 -24.48
N TYR A 17 -2.09 17.90 -24.11
CA TYR A 17 -1.33 16.84 -24.76
C TYR A 17 -2.27 15.87 -25.46
N PRO A 18 -2.53 16.01 -26.78
CA PRO A 18 -3.10 14.95 -27.57
C PRO A 18 -2.03 13.89 -27.84
N TYR A 19 -2.41 12.62 -27.87
CA TYR A 19 -1.52 11.52 -28.21
C TYR A 19 -2.25 10.44 -28.98
N ILE A 20 -1.48 9.69 -29.75
CA ILE A 20 -1.93 8.49 -30.45
C ILE A 20 -0.96 7.40 -30.04
N PHE A 21 -1.48 6.26 -29.60
CA PHE A 21 -0.66 5.11 -29.33
C PHE A 21 -1.14 3.90 -30.12
N LEU A 22 -0.19 3.02 -30.40
CA LEU A 22 -0.37 1.79 -31.14
C LEU A 22 -0.09 0.63 -30.17
N ASN A 23 -1.06 -0.23 -30.00
CA ASN A 23 -0.87 -1.47 -29.26
C ASN A 23 -0.97 -2.67 -30.18
N GLN A 24 0.01 -3.57 -30.14
CA GLN A 24 -0.03 -4.82 -30.86
C GLN A 24 0.37 -5.97 -29.96
N ASN A 25 -0.59 -6.83 -29.64
CA ASN A 25 -0.36 -7.99 -28.81
C ASN A 25 -0.01 -9.22 -29.69
N GLY A 26 0.82 -10.10 -29.15
CA GLY A 26 1.16 -11.36 -29.78
C GLY A 26 0.97 -12.51 -28.82
N ASP A 27 0.30 -13.56 -29.29
CA ASP A 27 0.07 -14.78 -28.53
C ASP A 27 0.90 -15.95 -29.10
N ARG A 28 1.41 -16.80 -28.20
CA ARG A 28 2.11 -18.03 -28.56
C ARG A 28 1.40 -19.25 -27.99
N PRO A 29 0.25 -19.64 -28.58
CA PRO A 29 -0.59 -20.67 -27.99
C PRO A 29 0.05 -22.06 -27.93
N VAL A 30 0.93 -22.46 -28.87
CA VAL A 30 1.66 -23.76 -28.83
C VAL A 30 3.08 -23.66 -29.39
N LYS A 31 3.27 -23.34 -30.67
CA LYS A 31 4.59 -23.24 -31.32
C LYS A 31 4.78 -22.00 -32.19
N ASP A 32 3.70 -21.43 -32.71
CA ASP A 32 3.76 -20.30 -33.62
C ASP A 32 3.33 -19.01 -32.92
N PHE A 33 4.16 -18.00 -33.05
CA PHE A 33 3.84 -16.65 -32.56
C PHE A 33 2.86 -16.00 -33.55
N LYS A 34 1.68 -15.61 -33.06
CA LYS A 34 0.67 -14.89 -33.86
C LYS A 34 0.53 -13.48 -33.33
N LEU A 35 0.83 -12.52 -34.18
CA LEU A 35 0.51 -11.12 -33.94
C LEU A 35 -0.98 -10.88 -34.17
N GLN A 36 -1.64 -10.23 -33.21
CA GLN A 36 -2.97 -9.70 -33.38
C GLN A 36 -2.91 -8.44 -34.26
N ASN A 37 -4.03 -8.00 -34.79
CA ASN A 37 -4.09 -6.74 -35.52
C ASN A 37 -3.72 -5.59 -34.57
N PRO A 38 -2.94 -4.60 -35.04
CA PRO A 38 -2.65 -3.42 -34.26
C PRO A 38 -3.93 -2.65 -33.90
N ASP A 39 -4.05 -2.23 -32.67
CA ASP A 39 -5.12 -1.38 -32.18
C ASP A 39 -4.59 0.05 -32.01
N TYR A 40 -5.36 1.02 -32.50
CA TYR A 40 -5.00 2.43 -32.46
C TYR A 40 -5.90 3.15 -31.45
N GLU A 41 -5.31 3.78 -30.47
CA GLU A 41 -6.05 4.59 -29.54
C GLU A 41 -5.60 6.05 -29.58
N ILE A 42 -6.58 6.92 -29.44
CA ILE A 42 -6.36 8.37 -29.40
C ILE A 42 -6.81 8.85 -28.03
N GLY A 43 -5.98 9.65 -27.41
CA GLY A 43 -6.30 10.23 -26.12
C GLY A 43 -5.85 11.69 -26.00
N ILE A 44 -6.28 12.32 -24.93
CA ILE A 44 -5.95 13.71 -24.62
C ILE A 44 -5.87 13.91 -23.12
N THR A 45 -4.83 14.60 -22.66
CA THR A 45 -4.69 15.05 -21.28
C THR A 45 -4.43 16.54 -21.25
N GLY A 46 -5.12 17.26 -20.38
CA GLY A 46 -4.94 18.70 -20.21
C GLY A 46 -4.94 19.13 -18.76
N LEU A 47 -4.20 20.20 -18.48
CA LEU A 47 -4.18 20.87 -17.20
C LEU A 47 -4.36 22.36 -17.41
N TYR A 48 -5.19 22.96 -16.59
CA TYR A 48 -5.45 24.38 -16.56
C TYR A 48 -5.40 24.92 -15.13
N ASP A 49 -4.44 25.81 -14.85
CA ASP A 49 -4.36 26.51 -13.57
C ASP A 49 -5.39 27.64 -13.54
N LEU A 50 -6.43 27.49 -12.70
CA LEU A 50 -7.47 28.51 -12.48
C LEU A 50 -6.96 29.69 -11.64
N SER A 51 -6.03 29.40 -10.74
CA SER A 51 -5.39 30.38 -9.84
C SER A 51 -4.02 29.89 -9.39
N LYS A 52 -3.32 30.69 -8.57
CA LYS A 52 -2.04 30.29 -7.94
C LYS A 52 -2.16 29.05 -7.06
N SER A 53 -3.36 28.69 -6.60
CA SER A 53 -3.60 27.59 -5.69
C SER A 53 -4.57 26.53 -6.22
N SER A 54 -5.17 26.72 -7.40
CA SER A 54 -6.18 25.82 -7.93
C SER A 54 -5.97 25.47 -9.38
N SER A 55 -6.20 24.21 -9.72
CA SER A 55 -6.08 23.68 -11.07
C SER A 55 -7.21 22.69 -11.37
N ILE A 56 -7.53 22.58 -12.65
CA ILE A 56 -8.33 21.46 -13.20
C ILE A 56 -7.42 20.66 -14.12
N GLU A 57 -7.44 19.36 -13.96
CA GLU A 57 -6.79 18.41 -14.85
C GLU A 57 -7.84 17.43 -15.37
N TYR A 58 -7.76 17.09 -16.64
CA TYR A 58 -8.67 16.14 -17.27
C TYR A 58 -7.91 15.24 -18.24
N THR A 59 -8.44 14.04 -18.39
CA THR A 59 -7.92 13.06 -19.34
C THR A 59 -9.06 12.28 -19.97
N ILE A 60 -8.92 11.96 -21.25
CA ILE A 60 -9.84 11.11 -22.01
C ILE A 60 -8.97 10.06 -22.68
N ASN A 61 -9.34 8.81 -22.50
CA ASN A 61 -8.64 7.63 -23.01
C ASN A 61 -7.11 7.69 -22.75
N PRO A 62 -6.67 7.80 -21.47
CA PRO A 62 -5.26 7.98 -21.15
C PRO A 62 -4.42 6.75 -21.50
N ASP A 63 -3.22 6.99 -22.03
CA ASP A 63 -2.21 5.94 -22.19
C ASP A 63 -1.59 5.58 -20.84
N PHE A 64 -1.87 4.38 -20.37
CA PHE A 64 -1.25 3.81 -19.18
C PHE A 64 -0.41 2.57 -19.48
N SER A 65 -0.06 2.33 -20.74
CA SER A 65 0.73 1.19 -21.20
C SER A 65 2.09 1.06 -20.47
N GLN A 66 2.69 2.18 -20.07
CA GLN A 66 3.95 2.18 -19.32
C GLN A 66 3.82 1.65 -17.86
N VAL A 67 2.60 1.45 -17.37
CA VAL A 67 2.36 1.02 -15.98
C VAL A 67 2.30 -0.50 -15.84
N GLU A 68 2.09 -1.21 -16.93
CA GLU A 68 2.01 -2.69 -16.94
C GLU A 68 3.36 -3.38 -16.72
N SER A 69 4.47 -2.66 -16.86
CA SER A 69 5.83 -3.20 -16.66
C SER A 69 6.29 -3.24 -15.21
N ASP A 70 5.38 -3.31 -14.23
CA ASP A 70 5.77 -3.57 -12.85
C ASP A 70 6.41 -4.95 -12.75
N VAL A 71 7.65 -4.99 -12.24
CA VAL A 71 8.38 -6.23 -12.02
C VAL A 71 7.50 -7.19 -11.20
N PRO A 72 7.20 -8.40 -11.69
CA PRO A 72 6.41 -9.36 -10.93
C PRO A 72 7.12 -9.63 -9.61
N MET A 73 6.53 -9.27 -8.49
CA MET A 73 7.04 -9.70 -7.20
C MET A 73 6.66 -11.17 -7.00
N ILE A 74 7.66 -12.02 -6.83
CA ILE A 74 7.45 -13.43 -6.51
C ILE A 74 6.95 -13.48 -5.07
N MET A 75 5.68 -13.77 -4.91
CA MET A 75 5.04 -13.87 -3.60
C MET A 75 4.28 -15.18 -3.51
N ALA A 76 5.03 -16.24 -3.26
CA ALA A 76 4.50 -17.58 -3.29
C ALA A 76 3.53 -17.87 -2.13
N ASN A 77 3.79 -17.33 -0.92
CA ASN A 77 3.04 -17.67 0.30
C ASN A 77 2.13 -16.56 0.81
N GLN A 78 1.42 -15.84 -0.08
CA GLN A 78 0.52 -14.76 0.35
C GLN A 78 -0.94 -15.03 0.05
N THR A 79 -1.80 -14.77 1.06
CA THR A 79 -3.25 -14.89 0.97
C THR A 79 -3.94 -13.53 0.80
N PHE A 80 -3.26 -12.42 1.11
CA PHE A 80 -3.79 -11.09 0.98
C PHE A 80 -3.32 -10.42 -0.32
N ALA A 81 -4.21 -9.61 -0.90
CA ALA A 81 -3.87 -8.78 -2.05
C ALA A 81 -2.73 -7.80 -1.70
N MET A 82 -1.91 -7.49 -2.68
CA MET A 82 -0.82 -6.52 -2.58
C MET A 82 -1.15 -5.23 -3.30
N SER A 83 -0.76 -4.11 -2.69
CA SER A 83 -0.85 -2.80 -3.31
C SER A 83 0.46 -2.44 -4.02
N TYR A 84 0.35 -1.78 -5.16
CA TYR A 84 1.47 -1.27 -5.93
C TYR A 84 1.50 0.27 -5.86
N PRO A 85 2.67 0.91 -5.93
CA PRO A 85 2.76 2.36 -5.97
C PRO A 85 2.10 2.91 -7.24
N GLU A 86 1.45 4.07 -7.14
CA GLU A 86 0.92 4.78 -8.31
C GLU A 86 2.08 5.34 -9.14
N LYS A 87 2.03 5.17 -10.46
CA LYS A 87 3.02 5.67 -11.42
C LYS A 87 2.41 6.60 -12.48
N ARG A 88 1.10 6.56 -12.63
CA ARG A 88 0.39 7.35 -13.66
C ARG A 88 0.35 8.81 -13.25
N THR A 89 0.91 9.68 -14.08
CA THR A 89 1.11 11.11 -13.79
C THR A 89 -0.18 11.81 -13.39
N PHE A 90 -1.30 11.54 -14.07
CA PHE A 90 -2.60 12.10 -13.75
C PHE A 90 -3.03 11.79 -12.30
N PHE A 91 -2.81 10.58 -11.80
CA PHE A 91 -3.19 10.18 -10.43
C PHE A 91 -2.12 10.52 -9.39
N LEU A 92 -0.87 10.74 -9.79
CA LEU A 92 0.21 11.12 -8.87
C LEU A 92 0.01 12.53 -8.33
N GLU A 93 -0.40 13.48 -9.17
CA GLU A 93 -0.60 14.88 -8.74
C GLU A 93 -1.76 14.98 -7.75
N GLY A 94 -1.44 15.41 -6.53
CA GLY A 94 -2.37 15.52 -5.41
C GLY A 94 -2.66 14.20 -4.66
N SER A 95 -1.99 13.09 -5.00
CA SER A 95 -2.19 11.80 -4.33
C SER A 95 -1.89 11.82 -2.84
N GLU A 96 -0.96 12.69 -2.42
CA GLU A 96 -0.61 12.89 -1.01
C GLU A 96 -1.78 13.43 -0.17
N LEU A 97 -2.74 14.10 -0.81
CA LEU A 97 -3.94 14.63 -0.15
C LEU A 97 -4.93 13.52 0.21
N LEU A 98 -4.86 12.37 -0.49
CA LEU A 98 -5.78 11.25 -0.36
C LEU A 98 -5.28 10.17 0.61
N LYS A 99 -4.04 10.29 1.10
CA LYS A 99 -3.46 9.30 2.02
C LYS A 99 -4.22 9.27 3.34
N SER A 100 -4.60 8.06 3.76
CA SER A 100 -5.21 7.79 5.07
C SER A 100 -4.76 6.44 5.63
N ASP A 101 -4.82 6.28 6.95
CA ASP A 101 -4.48 5.01 7.61
C ASP A 101 -5.54 3.91 7.42
N THR A 102 -6.73 4.28 6.95
CA THR A 102 -7.83 3.35 6.60
C THR A 102 -7.76 2.88 5.15
N GLN A 103 -6.84 3.46 4.34
CA GLN A 103 -6.65 3.14 2.92
C GLN A 103 -7.94 3.29 2.09
N THR A 104 -8.72 4.32 2.39
CA THR A 104 -10.01 4.61 1.75
C THR A 104 -9.89 4.93 0.27
N VAL A 105 -8.73 5.44 -0.18
CA VAL A 105 -8.42 5.70 -1.60
C VAL A 105 -7.17 4.96 -2.03
N TYR A 106 -7.28 4.29 -3.17
CA TYR A 106 -6.21 3.66 -3.92
C TYR A 106 -6.47 3.88 -5.41
N THR A 107 -5.81 4.86 -6.00
CA THR A 107 -6.09 5.31 -7.38
C THR A 107 -5.88 4.22 -8.42
N ARG A 108 -5.00 3.23 -8.17
CA ARG A 108 -4.82 2.06 -9.05
C ARG A 108 -6.02 1.10 -9.07
N SER A 109 -7.02 1.29 -8.21
CA SER A 109 -8.32 0.62 -8.35
C SER A 109 -9.13 1.14 -9.55
N ILE A 110 -8.78 2.32 -10.11
CA ILE A 110 -9.28 2.86 -11.37
C ILE A 110 -8.29 2.41 -12.44
N THR A 111 -8.56 1.29 -13.11
CA THR A 111 -7.57 0.60 -13.94
C THR A 111 -7.51 1.12 -15.36
N ASN A 112 -8.67 1.25 -16.01
CA ASN A 112 -8.77 1.65 -17.40
C ASN A 112 -9.83 2.75 -17.57
N PRO A 113 -9.53 4.00 -17.16
CA PRO A 113 -10.50 5.09 -17.26
C PRO A 113 -10.73 5.53 -18.69
N LEU A 114 -11.98 5.49 -19.13
CA LEU A 114 -12.42 6.13 -20.38
C LEU A 114 -12.20 7.64 -20.32
N GLY A 115 -12.37 8.24 -19.14
CA GLY A 115 -12.12 9.64 -18.89
C GLY A 115 -12.15 9.95 -17.41
N ALA A 116 -11.40 10.98 -17.03
CA ALA A 116 -11.37 11.47 -15.65
C ALA A 116 -11.18 12.99 -15.65
N VAL A 117 -11.75 13.63 -14.64
CA VAL A 117 -11.55 15.05 -14.34
C VAL A 117 -11.20 15.20 -12.86
N LYS A 118 -10.23 16.06 -12.58
CA LYS A 118 -9.72 16.30 -11.25
C LYS A 118 -9.61 17.82 -11.00
N TYR A 119 -10.12 18.27 -9.86
CA TYR A 119 -9.95 19.63 -9.35
C TYR A 119 -9.14 19.58 -8.08
N ILE A 120 -8.11 20.42 -7.99
CA ILE A 120 -7.29 20.58 -6.79
C ILE A 120 -7.25 22.05 -6.43
N ASN A 121 -7.49 22.35 -5.14
CA ASN A 121 -7.20 23.65 -4.55
C ASN A 121 -6.36 23.45 -3.29
N GLN A 122 -5.16 24.04 -3.26
CA GLN A 122 -4.23 24.03 -2.12
C GLN A 122 -4.04 25.45 -1.61
N GLY A 123 -5.06 25.97 -0.95
CA GLY A 123 -5.01 27.27 -0.29
C GLY A 123 -4.21 27.21 1.02
N LYS A 124 -3.90 28.38 1.59
CA LYS A 124 -3.11 28.51 2.82
C LYS A 124 -3.68 27.68 3.99
N ASN A 125 -4.99 27.71 4.17
CA ASN A 125 -5.66 27.08 5.29
C ASN A 125 -6.53 25.89 4.89
N ASN A 126 -7.01 25.86 3.66
CA ASN A 126 -7.93 24.83 3.19
C ASN A 126 -7.39 24.16 1.93
N THR A 127 -7.58 22.85 1.84
CA THR A 127 -7.30 22.04 0.68
C THR A 127 -8.58 21.35 0.23
N ILE A 128 -8.87 21.39 -1.06
CA ILE A 128 -9.98 20.68 -1.69
C ILE A 128 -9.41 19.81 -2.80
N TYR A 129 -9.86 18.58 -2.87
CA TYR A 129 -9.58 17.66 -3.96
C TYR A 129 -10.90 17.01 -4.39
N LEU A 130 -11.21 17.06 -5.66
CA LEU A 130 -12.37 16.39 -6.27
C LEU A 130 -11.87 15.60 -7.48
N LEU A 131 -12.31 14.36 -7.63
CA LEU A 131 -12.04 13.55 -8.80
C LEU A 131 -13.30 12.80 -9.19
N GLN A 132 -13.59 12.79 -10.49
CA GLN A 132 -14.58 11.91 -11.09
C GLN A 132 -13.96 11.17 -12.26
N ALA A 133 -14.19 9.86 -12.34
CA ALA A 133 -13.70 9.01 -13.41
C ALA A 133 -14.78 8.01 -13.85
N THR A 134 -14.76 7.66 -15.14
CA THR A 134 -15.50 6.51 -15.67
C THR A 134 -14.48 5.45 -16.04
N ASP A 135 -14.51 4.32 -15.32
CA ASP A 135 -13.60 3.20 -15.49
C ASP A 135 -14.27 2.10 -16.32
N THR A 136 -13.55 1.52 -17.26
CA THR A 136 -14.08 0.43 -18.11
C THR A 136 -13.76 -0.95 -17.56
N ASP A 137 -12.81 -1.05 -16.63
CA ASP A 137 -12.36 -2.29 -16.02
C ASP A 137 -12.13 -2.07 -14.51
N SER A 138 -13.07 -2.55 -13.70
CA SER A 138 -13.08 -2.27 -12.25
C SER A 138 -12.74 -3.52 -11.46
N PRO A 139 -11.49 -3.68 -11.01
CA PRO A 139 -11.15 -4.76 -10.09
C PRO A 139 -11.89 -4.56 -8.77
N TYR A 140 -12.54 -5.62 -8.30
CA TYR A 140 -13.21 -5.67 -7.02
C TYR A 140 -12.34 -6.41 -6.00
N LEU A 141 -12.14 -5.81 -4.83
CA LEU A 141 -11.40 -6.40 -3.73
C LEU A 141 -12.29 -6.50 -2.48
N ALA A 142 -12.63 -7.72 -2.08
CA ALA A 142 -13.28 -7.98 -0.81
C ALA A 142 -12.27 -8.47 0.22
N ALA A 143 -12.15 -7.72 1.32
CA ALA A 143 -11.29 -8.08 2.43
C ALA A 143 -11.90 -9.22 3.25
N GLY A 144 -11.07 -10.16 3.69
CA GLY A 144 -11.42 -11.21 4.63
C GLY A 144 -10.51 -11.24 5.84
N GLN A 145 -10.83 -12.08 6.82
CA GLN A 145 -10.03 -12.25 8.02
C GLN A 145 -8.67 -12.91 7.70
N TYR A 146 -8.64 -13.87 6.78
CA TYR A 146 -7.48 -14.71 6.47
C TYR A 146 -6.97 -14.57 5.04
N ARG A 147 -7.77 -14.00 4.14
CA ARG A 147 -7.42 -13.80 2.73
C ARG A 147 -8.21 -12.67 2.10
N SER A 148 -7.77 -12.23 0.93
CA SER A 148 -8.51 -11.32 0.07
C SER A 148 -9.21 -12.09 -1.04
N TYR A 149 -10.41 -11.65 -1.40
CA TYR A 149 -11.19 -12.16 -2.53
C TYR A 149 -11.18 -11.12 -3.63
N LYS A 150 -11.02 -11.57 -4.87
CA LYS A 150 -10.91 -10.71 -6.04
C LYS A 150 -11.96 -11.09 -7.07
N GLY A 151 -12.48 -10.08 -7.75
CA GLY A 151 -13.36 -10.23 -8.89
C GLY A 151 -13.19 -9.04 -9.83
N ASN A 152 -13.96 -9.04 -10.91
CA ASN A 152 -14.02 -7.93 -11.84
C ASN A 152 -15.49 -7.54 -12.05
N ALA A 153 -15.81 -6.30 -11.72
CA ALA A 153 -17.15 -5.74 -11.82
C ALA A 153 -17.38 -4.96 -13.14
N GLY A 154 -16.40 -4.97 -14.07
CA GLY A 154 -16.50 -4.30 -15.36
C GLY A 154 -16.55 -2.78 -15.22
N LYS A 155 -17.47 -2.12 -15.92
CA LYS A 155 -17.56 -0.65 -15.95
C LYS A 155 -18.09 -0.07 -14.66
N SER A 156 -17.51 1.07 -14.23
CA SER A 156 -18.00 1.82 -13.07
C SER A 156 -17.81 3.34 -13.22
N LYS A 157 -18.49 4.08 -12.37
CA LYS A 157 -18.25 5.51 -12.13
C LYS A 157 -17.65 5.68 -10.75
N VAL A 158 -16.59 6.46 -10.64
CA VAL A 158 -15.86 6.72 -9.40
C VAL A 158 -15.92 8.20 -9.08
N THR A 159 -16.23 8.53 -7.83
CA THR A 159 -16.18 9.90 -7.31
C THR A 159 -15.34 9.90 -6.03
N ILE A 160 -14.41 10.85 -5.91
CA ILE A 160 -13.58 11.08 -4.73
C ILE A 160 -13.67 12.56 -4.38
N GLY A 161 -14.01 12.86 -3.13
CA GLY A 161 -14.04 14.22 -2.60
C GLY A 161 -13.25 14.32 -1.30
N ARG A 162 -12.39 15.32 -1.20
CA ARG A 162 -11.56 15.60 -0.02
C ARG A 162 -11.64 17.07 0.35
N VAL A 163 -11.88 17.33 1.62
CA VAL A 163 -11.71 18.67 2.21
C VAL A 163 -10.80 18.55 3.43
N LYS A 164 -9.78 19.38 3.50
CA LYS A 164 -8.82 19.39 4.61
C LYS A 164 -8.60 20.82 5.05
N ARG A 165 -8.60 21.05 6.37
CA ARG A 165 -8.30 22.34 7.00
C ARG A 165 -7.03 22.24 7.84
N ASN A 166 -6.07 23.09 7.54
CA ASN A 166 -4.84 23.23 8.30
C ASN A 166 -5.12 24.09 9.55
N LEU A 167 -4.70 23.60 10.71
CA LEU A 167 -4.91 24.26 12.02
C LEU A 167 -3.64 24.94 12.55
N GLY A 168 -2.57 24.99 11.74
CA GLY A 168 -1.24 25.41 12.18
C GLY A 168 -0.45 24.27 12.84
N ASN A 169 0.82 24.52 13.17
CA ASN A 169 1.72 23.55 13.80
C ASN A 169 1.67 22.14 13.16
N LYS A 170 1.63 22.08 11.83
CA LYS A 170 1.47 20.83 11.05
C LYS A 170 0.24 19.99 11.42
N SER A 171 -0.73 20.59 12.13
CA SER A 171 -1.99 19.94 12.50
C SER A 171 -3.06 20.17 11.46
N HIS A 172 -3.98 19.23 11.31
CA HIS A 172 -5.12 19.35 10.41
C HIS A 172 -6.30 18.51 10.85
N VAL A 173 -7.46 18.84 10.29
CA VAL A 173 -8.67 18.01 10.26
C VAL A 173 -9.14 17.85 8.83
N GLY A 174 -9.79 16.75 8.51
CA GLY A 174 -10.22 16.46 7.15
C GLY A 174 -11.44 15.57 7.08
N LEU A 175 -12.10 15.65 5.93
CA LEU A 175 -13.20 14.80 5.52
C LEU A 175 -12.88 14.26 4.13
N LEU A 176 -12.96 12.95 3.96
CA LEU A 176 -12.78 12.24 2.70
C LEU A 176 -14.06 11.44 2.41
N ALA A 177 -14.59 11.55 1.20
CA ALA A 177 -15.72 10.78 0.74
C ALA A 177 -15.38 10.10 -0.59
N THR A 178 -15.78 8.86 -0.74
CA THR A 178 -15.63 8.11 -1.99
C THR A 178 -16.93 7.41 -2.34
N ASN A 179 -17.20 7.27 -3.64
CA ASN A 179 -18.30 6.45 -4.16
C ASN A 179 -17.85 5.74 -5.42
N ARG A 180 -18.27 4.50 -5.60
CA ARG A 180 -18.18 3.74 -6.85
C ARG A 180 -19.52 3.09 -7.17
N ASP A 181 -20.04 3.39 -8.35
CA ASP A 181 -21.27 2.80 -8.88
C ASP A 181 -20.91 1.87 -10.04
N TYR A 182 -21.30 0.60 -9.96
CA TYR A 182 -21.00 -0.40 -10.97
C TYR A 182 -22.11 -0.54 -12.00
N GLN A 183 -21.78 -0.68 -13.28
CA GLN A 183 -22.75 -0.85 -14.35
C GLN A 183 -23.53 -2.17 -14.21
N VAL A 184 -22.90 -3.21 -13.68
CA VAL A 184 -23.54 -4.52 -13.40
C VAL A 184 -24.49 -4.47 -12.19
N GLY A 185 -24.72 -3.28 -11.62
CA GLY A 185 -25.45 -3.06 -10.39
C GLY A 185 -24.57 -3.11 -9.16
N GLY A 186 -25.09 -2.55 -8.06
CA GLY A 186 -24.35 -2.40 -6.82
C GLY A 186 -23.53 -1.12 -6.76
N SER A 187 -23.14 -0.75 -5.55
CA SER A 187 -22.34 0.43 -5.27
C SER A 187 -21.62 0.32 -3.94
N GLY A 188 -20.62 1.15 -3.75
CA GLY A 188 -19.93 1.26 -2.47
C GLY A 188 -19.45 2.66 -2.20
N SER A 189 -19.76 3.15 -1.00
CA SER A 189 -19.34 4.47 -0.53
C SER A 189 -18.56 4.38 0.78
N VAL A 190 -17.67 5.35 1.01
CA VAL A 190 -16.99 5.55 2.28
C VAL A 190 -17.02 7.03 2.62
N ILE A 191 -17.30 7.33 3.88
CA ILE A 191 -17.07 8.64 4.48
C ILE A 191 -16.04 8.45 5.60
N GLU A 192 -14.96 9.22 5.56
CA GLU A 192 -13.88 9.19 6.52
C GLU A 192 -13.63 10.57 7.10
N PHE A 193 -13.57 10.66 8.42
CA PHE A 193 -13.01 11.77 9.16
C PHE A 193 -11.59 11.44 9.58
N ASP A 194 -10.65 12.37 9.40
CA ASP A 194 -9.29 12.28 9.89
C ASP A 194 -8.82 13.54 10.57
N SER A 195 -7.91 13.38 11.49
CA SER A 195 -7.26 14.48 12.20
C SER A 195 -5.84 14.09 12.57
N LEU A 196 -4.91 15.02 12.39
CA LEU A 196 -3.56 14.93 12.90
C LEU A 196 -3.30 16.17 13.74
N VAL A 197 -2.98 15.96 15.02
CA VAL A 197 -2.74 17.03 15.99
C VAL A 197 -1.33 16.91 16.56
N ASN A 198 -0.52 17.93 16.34
CA ASN A 198 0.79 18.09 16.98
C ASN A 198 0.63 18.94 18.23
N PHE A 199 1.08 18.45 19.37
CA PHE A 199 0.97 19.12 20.66
C PHE A 199 2.19 18.84 21.54
N LEU A 200 2.44 19.71 22.51
CA LEU A 200 3.59 19.62 23.42
C LEU A 200 4.92 19.35 22.68
N ASP A 201 5.09 19.97 21.51
CA ASP A 201 6.23 19.92 20.59
C ASP A 201 6.61 18.54 20.06
N ASP A 202 6.53 17.49 20.87
CA ASP A 202 7.02 16.15 20.56
C ASP A 202 5.91 15.14 20.29
N TYR A 203 4.65 15.43 20.60
CA TYR A 203 3.56 14.49 20.54
C TYR A 203 2.71 14.68 19.28
N ILE A 204 2.32 13.57 18.67
CA ILE A 204 1.45 13.54 17.50
C ILE A 204 0.32 12.56 17.76
N LEU A 205 -0.90 13.09 17.75
CA LEU A 205 -2.12 12.28 17.77
C LEU A 205 -2.70 12.21 16.36
N ASP A 206 -2.96 11.02 15.89
CA ASP A 206 -3.51 10.74 14.57
C ASP A 206 -4.80 9.92 14.76
N LEU A 207 -5.90 10.45 14.26
CA LEU A 207 -7.24 9.87 14.37
C LEU A 207 -7.84 9.69 12.99
N ASN A 208 -8.34 8.49 12.72
CA ASN A 208 -9.15 8.20 11.54
C ASN A 208 -10.40 7.42 11.96
N TYR A 209 -11.52 7.80 11.42
CA TYR A 209 -12.78 7.07 11.52
C TYR A 209 -13.45 7.03 10.16
N ALA A 210 -13.64 5.85 9.64
CA ALA A 210 -14.29 5.62 8.35
C ALA A 210 -15.52 4.73 8.52
N ARG A 211 -16.58 5.08 7.81
CA ARG A 211 -17.78 4.26 7.64
C ARG A 211 -17.94 3.95 6.16
N SER A 212 -18.15 2.68 5.85
CA SER A 212 -18.50 2.22 4.51
C SER A 212 -19.96 1.77 4.47
N ASP A 213 -20.61 2.03 3.35
CA ASP A 213 -21.92 1.47 3.01
C ASP A 213 -21.79 0.77 1.66
N THR A 214 -22.19 -0.50 1.59
CA THR A 214 -22.08 -1.37 0.42
C THR A 214 -23.47 -1.89 0.04
N GLN A 215 -23.79 -1.78 -1.24
CA GLN A 215 -24.87 -2.49 -1.91
C GLN A 215 -24.22 -3.42 -2.94
N GLU A 216 -24.36 -4.71 -2.80
CA GLU A 216 -23.81 -5.67 -3.74
C GLU A 216 -24.57 -5.73 -5.05
N SER A 217 -23.90 -6.22 -6.10
CA SER A 217 -24.54 -6.61 -7.35
C SER A 217 -25.32 -7.91 -7.16
N ASN A 218 -26.40 -8.10 -7.94
CA ASN A 218 -27.06 -9.40 -8.07
C ASN A 218 -26.34 -10.34 -9.07
N ILE A 219 -25.25 -9.88 -9.70
CA ILE A 219 -24.45 -10.67 -10.62
C ILE A 219 -23.16 -11.05 -9.88
N ASN A 220 -22.99 -12.36 -9.62
CA ASN A 220 -21.80 -12.85 -8.94
C ASN A 220 -20.59 -12.83 -9.85
N PHE A 221 -19.49 -12.27 -9.38
CA PHE A 221 -18.16 -12.25 -10.00
C PHE A 221 -17.04 -12.61 -9.00
N ILE A 222 -17.41 -13.17 -7.84
CA ILE A 222 -16.46 -13.72 -6.85
C ILE A 222 -16.80 -15.19 -6.61
N GLU A 223 -15.90 -16.05 -7.06
CA GLU A 223 -16.08 -17.51 -6.92
C GLU A 223 -15.51 -17.95 -5.57
N THR A 224 -16.38 -18.15 -4.58
CA THR A 224 -16.03 -18.69 -3.26
C THR A 224 -17.29 -19.07 -2.47
N ASP A 225 -17.17 -20.10 -1.63
CA ASP A 225 -18.17 -20.50 -0.64
C ASP A 225 -17.87 -19.92 0.76
N ASP A 226 -16.80 -19.13 0.90
CA ASP A 226 -16.43 -18.52 2.17
C ASP A 226 -17.45 -17.49 2.62
N THR A 227 -17.57 -17.33 3.93
CA THR A 227 -18.56 -16.43 4.56
C THR A 227 -17.90 -15.46 5.55
N PHE A 228 -18.55 -14.34 5.82
CA PHE A 228 -18.16 -13.36 6.82
C PHE A 228 -19.37 -12.79 7.55
N ALA A 229 -19.33 -12.72 8.87
CA ALA A 229 -20.36 -12.11 9.70
C ALA A 229 -21.81 -12.55 9.35
N GLY A 230 -21.98 -13.83 8.98
CA GLY A 230 -23.28 -14.41 8.58
C GLY A 230 -23.72 -14.08 7.15
N ARG A 231 -22.80 -13.62 6.30
CA ARG A 231 -22.97 -13.25 4.89
C ARG A 231 -22.05 -14.05 3.99
N THR A 232 -22.32 -14.07 2.68
CA THR A 232 -21.42 -14.67 1.69
C THR A 232 -20.47 -13.63 1.10
N TYR A 233 -19.35 -14.08 0.52
CA TYR A 233 -18.52 -13.23 -0.34
C TYR A 233 -19.01 -13.22 -1.79
N ALA A 234 -19.85 -14.18 -2.17
CA ALA A 234 -20.52 -14.18 -3.46
C ALA A 234 -21.50 -13.00 -3.55
N MET A 235 -21.52 -12.33 -4.70
CA MET A 235 -22.42 -11.20 -4.92
C MET A 235 -23.85 -11.72 -5.08
N ASP A 236 -24.73 -11.39 -4.15
CA ASP A 236 -26.13 -11.84 -4.11
C ASP A 236 -27.13 -10.70 -3.80
N GLY A 237 -26.65 -9.46 -3.88
CA GLY A 237 -27.47 -8.27 -3.70
C GLY A 237 -27.63 -7.80 -2.25
N GLU A 238 -26.80 -8.31 -1.34
CA GLU A 238 -26.83 -7.88 0.06
C GLU A 238 -26.47 -6.41 0.25
N SER A 239 -27.02 -5.81 1.31
CA SER A 239 -26.64 -4.45 1.76
C SER A 239 -26.08 -4.51 3.16
N PHE A 240 -24.97 -3.84 3.40
CA PHE A 240 -24.35 -3.78 4.71
C PHE A 240 -23.47 -2.54 4.89
N SER A 241 -23.21 -2.22 6.16
CA SER A 241 -22.29 -1.14 6.55
C SER A 241 -21.13 -1.70 7.36
N GLY A 242 -19.98 -1.04 7.27
CA GLY A 242 -18.81 -1.37 8.05
C GLY A 242 -18.09 -0.14 8.60
N ILE A 243 -17.18 -0.36 9.55
CA ILE A 243 -16.38 0.70 10.16
C ILE A 243 -14.90 0.34 10.19
N ALA A 244 -14.07 1.35 9.98
CA ALA A 244 -12.64 1.28 10.28
C ALA A 244 -12.24 2.46 11.19
N LYS A 245 -11.39 2.18 12.18
CA LYS A 245 -10.89 3.17 13.14
C LYS A 245 -9.40 3.03 13.26
N ASN A 246 -8.70 4.15 13.39
CA ASN A 246 -7.30 4.21 13.76
C ASN A 246 -7.08 5.34 14.75
N ILE A 247 -6.48 5.02 15.87
CA ILE A 247 -6.02 5.98 16.88
C ILE A 247 -4.55 5.69 17.11
N ARG A 248 -3.68 6.65 16.85
CA ARG A 248 -2.24 6.52 17.02
C ARG A 248 -1.70 7.72 17.77
N LEU A 249 -1.14 7.47 18.95
CA LEU A 249 -0.36 8.45 19.70
C LEU A 249 1.11 8.09 19.59
N ARG A 250 1.93 9.04 19.19
CA ARG A 250 3.39 8.87 19.11
C ARG A 250 4.10 10.08 19.69
N ARG A 251 5.25 9.81 20.26
CA ARG A 251 6.23 10.81 20.67
C ARG A 251 7.54 10.57 19.95
N ALA A 252 8.16 11.61 19.41
CA ALA A 252 9.45 11.51 18.75
C ALA A 252 10.33 12.68 19.18
N VAL A 253 11.45 12.35 19.81
CA VAL A 253 12.53 13.28 20.19
C VAL A 253 13.82 12.84 19.53
N ASP A 254 14.88 13.65 19.55
CA ASP A 254 16.12 13.42 18.80
C ASP A 254 16.68 11.98 18.89
N ARG A 255 16.63 11.38 20.08
CA ARG A 255 17.25 10.07 20.33
C ARG A 255 16.29 8.95 20.68
N SER A 256 15.01 9.20 20.77
CA SER A 256 14.03 8.17 21.11
C SER A 256 12.67 8.45 20.51
N TYR A 257 11.94 7.40 20.22
CA TYR A 257 10.53 7.49 19.86
C TYR A 257 9.75 6.34 20.50
N ALA A 258 8.49 6.62 20.76
CA ALA A 258 7.56 5.65 21.32
C ALA A 258 6.17 5.90 20.76
N GLY A 259 5.33 4.89 20.76
CA GLY A 259 3.94 5.09 20.41
C GLY A 259 3.06 3.90 20.70
N ILE A 260 1.77 4.17 20.60
CA ILE A 260 0.69 3.20 20.70
C ILE A 260 -0.27 3.42 19.53
N ARG A 261 -0.81 2.32 19.01
CA ARG A 261 -1.81 2.36 17.94
C ARG A 261 -2.92 1.36 18.21
N PHE A 262 -4.15 1.83 18.08
CA PHE A 262 -5.36 1.02 18.09
C PHE A 262 -5.99 1.12 16.70
N LYS A 263 -6.05 -0.01 15.98
CA LYS A 263 -6.67 -0.07 14.65
C LYS A 263 -7.69 -1.20 14.63
N ASP A 264 -8.94 -0.85 14.35
CA ASP A 264 -10.06 -1.78 14.25
C ASP A 264 -10.64 -1.67 12.83
N VAL A 265 -10.86 -2.81 12.18
CA VAL A 265 -11.53 -2.90 10.87
C VAL A 265 -12.58 -3.99 10.97
N SER A 266 -13.87 -3.59 10.89
CA SER A 266 -15.00 -4.53 11.03
C SER A 266 -15.04 -5.55 9.87
N PRO A 267 -15.63 -6.74 10.07
CA PRO A 267 -15.73 -7.76 9.02
C PRO A 267 -16.52 -7.30 7.80
N THR A 268 -17.39 -6.30 7.98
CA THR A 268 -18.23 -5.72 6.92
C THR A 268 -17.64 -4.47 6.27
N TYR A 269 -16.46 -4.00 6.68
CA TYR A 269 -15.85 -2.81 6.07
C TYR A 269 -15.34 -3.12 4.67
N ARG A 270 -15.77 -2.30 3.69
CA ARG A 270 -15.34 -2.35 2.28
C ARG A 270 -14.99 -0.95 1.80
N ALA A 271 -13.88 -0.80 1.10
CA ALA A 271 -13.50 0.46 0.45
C ALA A 271 -13.37 0.22 -1.05
N HIS A 272 -14.46 0.43 -1.79
CA HIS A 272 -14.58 0.12 -3.22
C HIS A 272 -13.65 0.95 -4.12
N VAL A 273 -13.19 2.09 -3.63
CA VAL A 273 -12.19 2.96 -4.28
C VAL A 273 -10.83 2.84 -3.60
N GLY A 274 -10.77 2.11 -2.48
CA GLY A 274 -9.59 1.95 -1.64
C GLY A 274 -8.85 0.64 -1.85
N PHE A 275 -7.94 0.35 -0.90
CA PHE A 275 -7.22 -0.91 -0.84
C PHE A 275 -7.25 -1.46 0.58
N VAL A 276 -8.24 -2.28 0.87
CA VAL A 276 -8.36 -2.99 2.14
C VAL A 276 -8.29 -4.49 1.86
N GLY A 277 -7.11 -5.07 2.04
CA GLY A 277 -6.88 -6.50 1.80
C GLY A 277 -7.33 -7.38 2.96
N ARG A 278 -7.37 -6.85 4.19
CA ARG A 278 -7.73 -7.58 5.40
C ARG A 278 -8.74 -6.81 6.25
N ASN A 279 -9.70 -7.50 6.81
CA ASN A 279 -10.66 -6.98 7.78
C ASN A 279 -10.88 -7.96 8.95
N ASP A 280 -11.94 -7.77 9.73
CA ASP A 280 -12.27 -8.56 10.92
C ASP A 280 -11.12 -8.62 11.91
N TYR A 281 -10.53 -7.46 12.25
CA TYR A 281 -9.50 -7.40 13.28
C TYR A 281 -9.57 -6.14 14.14
N LYS A 282 -9.13 -6.30 15.38
CA LYS A 282 -8.79 -5.27 16.36
C LYS A 282 -7.31 -5.41 16.68
N SER A 283 -6.49 -4.47 16.22
CA SER A 283 -5.03 -4.50 16.41
C SER A 283 -4.61 -3.50 17.47
N ARG A 284 -3.75 -3.95 18.36
CA ARG A 284 -3.11 -3.14 19.40
C ARG A 284 -1.61 -3.24 19.19
N ASN A 285 -0.98 -2.12 18.90
CA ASN A 285 0.45 -2.06 18.59
C ASN A 285 1.15 -1.07 19.50
N TYR A 286 2.30 -1.48 20.04
CA TYR A 286 3.17 -0.72 20.92
C TYR A 286 4.57 -0.76 20.34
N TRP A 287 5.25 0.37 20.31
CA TRP A 287 6.64 0.40 19.86
C TRP A 287 7.47 1.40 20.62
N TYR A 288 8.75 1.11 20.71
CA TYR A 288 9.78 1.96 21.28
C TYR A 288 11.06 1.84 20.49
N GLY A 289 11.79 2.95 20.34
CA GLY A 289 13.11 2.95 19.74
C GLY A 289 14.03 3.96 20.41
N ARG A 290 15.33 3.65 20.43
CA ARG A 290 16.35 4.51 20.97
C ARG A 290 17.61 4.49 20.13
N THR A 291 18.12 5.68 19.81
CA THR A 291 19.31 5.90 18.99
C THR A 291 20.45 6.42 19.84
N TYR A 292 21.61 5.81 19.65
CA TYR A 292 22.90 6.28 20.17
C TYR A 292 23.77 6.72 19.01
N ARG A 293 24.42 7.88 19.13
CA ARG A 293 25.31 8.43 18.12
C ARG A 293 26.72 8.59 18.71
N SER A 294 27.73 8.34 17.91
CA SER A 294 29.13 8.44 18.23
C SER A 294 29.92 9.09 17.08
N GLN A 295 31.07 9.62 17.36
CA GLN A 295 32.02 10.13 16.34
C GLN A 295 33.05 9.07 15.91
N GLY A 296 33.00 7.85 16.48
CA GLY A 296 33.92 6.76 16.16
C GLY A 296 33.55 6.03 14.86
N THR A 297 34.15 4.85 14.67
CA THR A 297 33.86 3.97 13.51
C THR A 297 32.39 3.62 13.40
N LEU A 298 31.76 3.33 14.53
CA LEU A 298 30.33 3.14 14.63
C LEU A 298 29.65 4.49 14.92
N ARG A 299 29.00 5.06 13.90
CA ARG A 299 28.38 6.40 13.98
C ARG A 299 27.05 6.40 14.68
N LYS A 300 26.27 5.32 14.48
CA LYS A 300 24.91 5.24 14.99
C LYS A 300 24.53 3.79 15.30
N ILE A 301 23.87 3.58 16.42
CA ILE A 301 23.14 2.34 16.75
C ILE A 301 21.72 2.74 17.13
N THR A 302 20.73 2.02 16.58
CA THR A 302 19.33 2.18 16.96
C THR A 302 18.76 0.84 17.38
N PHE A 303 18.15 0.81 18.55
CA PHE A 303 17.38 -0.32 19.05
C PHE A 303 15.90 -0.05 18.83
N HIS A 304 15.19 -1.04 18.31
CA HIS A 304 13.74 -1.01 18.10
C HIS A 304 13.10 -2.19 18.80
N TRP A 305 11.97 -1.93 19.40
CA TRP A 305 11.07 -2.93 19.93
C TRP A 305 9.66 -2.66 19.41
N ASN A 306 8.95 -3.72 19.04
CA ASN A 306 7.57 -3.65 18.59
C ASN A 306 6.80 -4.86 19.12
N ASN A 307 5.58 -4.64 19.61
CA ASN A 307 4.63 -5.67 19.97
C ASN A 307 3.29 -5.38 19.31
N ARG A 308 2.69 -6.39 18.71
CA ARG A 308 1.38 -6.30 18.09
C ARG A 308 0.50 -7.47 18.49
N ASN A 309 -0.67 -7.16 19.03
CA ASN A 309 -1.71 -8.12 19.35
C ASN A 309 -2.93 -7.88 18.47
N ARG A 310 -3.48 -8.94 17.88
CA ARG A 310 -4.72 -8.90 17.12
C ARG A 310 -5.77 -9.82 17.70
N LEU A 311 -7.00 -9.30 17.78
CA LEU A 311 -8.22 -10.05 18.04
C LEU A 311 -9.13 -9.90 16.84
N ASN A 312 -10.00 -10.84 16.55
CA ASN A 312 -11.14 -10.62 15.65
C ASN A 312 -12.28 -9.89 16.36
N PHE A 313 -13.36 -9.59 15.66
CA PHE A 313 -14.52 -8.91 16.26
C PHE A 313 -15.31 -9.79 17.23
N ARG A 314 -15.09 -11.11 17.27
CA ARG A 314 -15.57 -12.02 18.31
C ARG A 314 -14.68 -12.07 19.56
N ASN A 315 -13.63 -11.22 19.60
CA ASN A 315 -12.59 -11.14 20.64
C ASN A 315 -11.73 -12.41 20.76
N GLU A 316 -11.67 -13.25 19.73
CA GLU A 316 -10.74 -14.34 19.65
C GLU A 316 -9.35 -13.82 19.25
N LYS A 317 -8.30 -14.29 19.92
CA LYS A 317 -6.91 -13.94 19.58
C LYS A 317 -6.55 -14.54 18.21
N THR A 318 -6.13 -13.71 17.28
CA THR A 318 -5.75 -14.13 15.93
C THR A 318 -4.26 -14.03 15.68
N GLN A 319 -3.55 -13.16 16.38
CA GLN A 319 -2.11 -13.03 16.26
C GLN A 319 -1.51 -12.37 17.50
N GLU A 320 -0.32 -12.83 17.87
CA GLU A 320 0.58 -12.14 18.78
C GLU A 320 1.95 -12.07 18.12
N PHE A 321 2.59 -10.89 18.14
CA PHE A 321 3.83 -10.64 17.42
C PHE A 321 4.76 -9.78 18.26
N TYR A 322 6.02 -10.16 18.33
CA TYR A 322 7.12 -9.42 18.93
C TYR A 322 8.25 -9.25 17.93
N GLN A 323 8.88 -8.10 17.95
CA GLN A 323 10.01 -7.78 17.08
C GLN A 323 11.06 -7.01 17.88
N PHE A 324 12.30 -7.42 17.75
CA PHE A 324 13.47 -6.69 18.22
C PHE A 324 14.41 -6.49 17.05
N LYS A 325 14.86 -5.25 16.85
CA LYS A 325 15.73 -4.90 15.76
C LYS A 325 16.85 -4.00 16.25
N ILE A 326 18.06 -4.26 15.78
CA ILE A 326 19.25 -3.42 15.96
C ILE A 326 19.70 -2.95 14.60
N GLU A 327 19.76 -1.63 14.41
CA GLU A 327 20.33 -1.02 13.21
C GLU A 327 21.65 -0.35 13.56
N LEU A 328 22.63 -0.44 12.66
CA LEU A 328 23.94 0.19 12.81
C LEU A 328 24.33 0.95 11.54
N GLU A 329 25.10 2.03 11.73
CA GLU A 329 25.65 2.86 10.68
C GLU A 329 27.13 3.18 11.02
N THR A 330 28.01 3.00 10.06
CA THR A 330 29.46 3.20 10.23
C THR A 330 29.96 4.43 9.46
N ASN A 331 31.20 4.86 9.76
CA ASN A 331 31.84 5.95 9.04
C ASN A 331 32.46 5.52 7.68
N PHE A 332 32.50 4.23 7.37
CA PHE A 332 32.97 3.67 6.09
C PHE A 332 31.81 3.27 5.16
N ASN A 333 30.65 3.93 5.29
CA ASN A 333 29.47 3.75 4.43
C ASN A 333 28.88 2.33 4.44
N PHE A 334 28.99 1.63 5.57
CA PHE A 334 28.23 0.40 5.83
C PHE A 334 27.06 0.70 6.74
N THR A 335 25.86 0.22 6.34
CA THR A 335 24.65 0.16 7.19
C THR A 335 24.23 -1.29 7.33
N GLY A 336 23.83 -1.70 8.52
CA GLY A 336 23.38 -3.05 8.77
C GLY A 336 22.22 -3.11 9.76
N ALA A 337 21.48 -4.22 9.73
CA ALA A 337 20.47 -4.51 10.72
C ALA A 337 20.42 -6.01 11.02
N ILE A 338 20.11 -6.31 12.27
CA ILE A 338 19.70 -7.64 12.72
C ILE A 338 18.31 -7.48 13.32
N GLU A 339 17.39 -8.31 12.88
CA GLU A 339 16.01 -8.33 13.33
C GLU A 339 15.63 -9.73 13.79
N TRP A 340 15.02 -9.81 14.95
CA TRP A 340 14.44 -11.03 15.47
C TRP A 340 12.94 -10.83 15.60
N GLN A 341 12.17 -11.76 15.06
CA GLN A 341 10.72 -11.80 15.14
C GLN A 341 10.27 -13.06 15.87
N HIS A 342 9.18 -12.95 16.60
CA HIS A 342 8.57 -14.04 17.34
C HIS A 342 7.05 -13.90 17.30
N GLU A 343 6.39 -14.90 16.76
CA GLU A 343 4.94 -15.05 16.76
C GLU A 343 4.54 -16.24 17.64
N PRO A 344 4.25 -16.02 18.93
CA PRO A 344 3.84 -17.11 19.85
C PRO A 344 2.57 -17.80 19.38
N SER A 345 1.72 -17.12 18.65
CA SER A 345 0.49 -17.70 18.13
C SER A 345 -0.06 -16.94 16.94
N GLU A 346 -0.51 -17.69 15.93
CA GLU A 346 -1.29 -17.19 14.81
C GLU A 346 -2.49 -18.09 14.55
N LYS A 347 -3.65 -17.48 14.25
CA LYS A 347 -4.86 -18.21 13.84
C LYS A 347 -5.09 -17.99 12.33
N PHE A 348 -5.14 -19.10 11.60
CA PHE A 348 -5.41 -19.08 10.16
C PHE A 348 -6.45 -20.14 9.80
N ASN A 349 -7.46 -19.78 9.01
CA ASN A 349 -8.59 -20.65 8.62
C ASN A 349 -9.24 -21.39 9.80
N GLY A 350 -9.35 -20.71 10.97
CA GLY A 350 -9.93 -21.29 12.17
C GLY A 350 -8.97 -22.16 13.01
N ILE A 351 -7.81 -22.55 12.47
CA ILE A 351 -6.79 -23.35 13.14
C ILE A 351 -5.81 -22.44 13.87
N GLN A 352 -5.48 -22.79 15.12
CA GLN A 352 -4.45 -22.09 15.89
C GLN A 352 -3.11 -22.74 15.65
N TYR A 353 -2.16 -21.95 15.10
CA TYR A 353 -0.76 -22.34 14.93
C TYR A 353 0.04 -21.86 16.14
N GLY A 354 1.06 -22.64 16.48
CA GLY A 354 1.96 -22.35 17.58
C GLY A 354 3.05 -21.35 17.21
N GLU A 355 4.12 -21.45 17.96
CA GLU A 355 5.26 -20.55 17.92
C GLU A 355 5.98 -20.58 16.56
N GLN A 356 6.25 -19.42 16.01
CA GLN A 356 7.10 -19.17 14.84
C GLN A 356 8.16 -18.14 15.22
N ARG A 357 9.38 -18.35 14.77
CA ARG A 357 10.51 -17.43 15.00
C ARG A 357 11.31 -17.27 13.74
N ASP A 358 11.78 -16.07 13.48
CA ASP A 358 12.70 -15.80 12.39
C ASP A 358 13.78 -14.79 12.78
N ILE A 359 14.90 -14.85 12.06
CA ILE A 359 16.02 -13.92 12.17
C ILE A 359 16.34 -13.41 10.78
N GLU A 360 16.29 -12.10 10.63
CA GLU A 360 16.71 -11.39 9.42
C GLU A 360 18.01 -10.65 9.68
N ILE A 361 18.97 -10.78 8.77
CA ILE A 361 20.23 -10.02 8.74
C ILE A 361 20.32 -9.33 7.39
N ARG A 362 20.44 -8.01 7.40
CA ARG A 362 20.62 -7.22 6.18
C ARG A 362 21.75 -6.21 6.30
N GLY A 363 22.36 -5.92 5.16
CA GLY A 363 23.40 -4.92 5.09
C GLY A 363 23.48 -4.26 3.73
N GLN A 364 24.01 -3.04 3.75
CA GLN A 364 24.31 -2.27 2.54
C GLN A 364 25.72 -1.68 2.72
N TYR A 365 26.51 -1.78 1.68
CA TYR A 365 27.87 -1.25 1.67
C TYR A 365 28.14 -0.47 0.38
N HIS A 366 28.56 0.76 0.55
CA HIS A 366 28.82 1.70 -0.52
C HIS A 366 30.22 2.33 -0.34
N PRO A 367 31.32 1.56 -0.58
CA PRO A 367 32.68 2.02 -0.33
C PRO A 367 33.15 3.12 -1.28
N SER A 368 32.59 3.19 -2.48
CA SER A 368 32.92 4.16 -3.51
C SER A 368 31.75 4.44 -4.43
N GLU A 369 31.83 5.48 -5.25
CA GLU A 369 30.83 5.79 -6.27
C GLU A 369 30.70 4.70 -7.35
N SER A 370 31.74 3.86 -7.51
CA SER A 370 31.79 2.80 -8.51
C SER A 370 31.23 1.46 -8.05
N PHE A 371 31.02 1.25 -6.74
CA PHE A 371 30.55 -0.02 -6.21
C PHE A 371 29.50 0.14 -5.10
N PHE A 372 28.42 -0.60 -5.22
CA PHE A 372 27.39 -0.77 -4.19
C PHE A 372 27.03 -2.24 -4.07
N THR A 373 26.83 -2.72 -2.85
CA THR A 373 26.27 -4.04 -2.57
C THR A 373 25.21 -3.96 -1.47
N SER A 374 24.16 -4.75 -1.59
CA SER A 374 23.23 -5.02 -0.50
C SER A 374 22.93 -6.51 -0.40
N PHE A 375 22.75 -6.97 0.81
CA PHE A 375 22.34 -8.33 1.10
C PHE A 375 21.26 -8.37 2.17
N GLU A 376 20.42 -9.39 2.10
CA GLU A 376 19.38 -9.72 3.05
C GLU A 376 19.32 -11.24 3.17
N ILE A 377 19.32 -11.75 4.38
CA ILE A 377 19.22 -13.18 4.69
C ILE A 377 18.20 -13.30 5.80
N GLU A 378 17.15 -14.06 5.56
CA GLU A 378 16.12 -14.39 6.54
C GLU A 378 16.06 -15.90 6.71
N LYS A 379 16.01 -16.36 7.93
CA LYS A 379 15.86 -17.77 8.26
C LYS A 379 14.97 -17.93 9.49
N GLY A 380 13.99 -18.81 9.36
CA GLY A 380 13.05 -19.04 10.44
C GLY A 380 11.93 -20.01 10.09
N GLU A 381 10.76 -19.73 10.56
CA GLU A 381 9.58 -20.56 10.44
C GLU A 381 8.41 -19.73 9.89
N SER A 382 7.61 -20.32 9.01
CA SER A 382 6.42 -19.69 8.45
C SER A 382 5.33 -20.72 8.18
N ILE A 383 4.07 -20.28 8.22
CA ILE A 383 2.95 -21.11 7.80
C ILE A 383 2.93 -21.19 6.28
N ALA A 384 2.80 -22.38 5.72
CA ALA A 384 2.52 -22.61 4.31
C ALA A 384 1.03 -22.35 4.02
N TYR A 385 0.66 -21.10 3.79
CA TYR A 385 -0.75 -20.68 3.70
C TYR A 385 -1.50 -21.19 2.47
N ARG A 386 -0.80 -21.59 1.42
CA ARG A 386 -1.38 -21.89 0.08
C ARG A 386 -1.53 -23.36 -0.22
N ILE A 387 -1.24 -24.23 0.72
CA ILE A 387 -1.49 -25.67 0.60
C ILE A 387 -2.85 -26.03 1.21
N ASP A 388 -3.40 -27.19 0.82
CA ASP A 388 -4.73 -27.64 1.26
C ASP A 388 -4.83 -27.76 2.78
N ASN A 389 -3.77 -28.24 3.43
CA ASN A 389 -3.65 -28.33 4.89
C ASN A 389 -2.48 -27.47 5.35
N PRO A 390 -2.68 -26.18 5.63
CA PRO A 390 -1.61 -25.29 6.06
C PRO A 390 -0.85 -25.82 7.29
N GLU A 391 0.48 -25.78 7.27
CA GLU A 391 1.34 -26.21 8.34
C GLU A 391 2.56 -25.31 8.48
N ILE A 392 3.25 -25.33 9.64
CA ILE A 392 4.47 -24.57 9.87
C ILE A 392 5.64 -25.28 9.23
N GLY A 393 6.35 -24.61 8.35
CA GLY A 393 7.58 -25.04 7.69
C GLY A 393 8.80 -24.22 8.08
N ASP A 394 9.98 -24.71 7.68
CA ASP A 394 11.23 -23.96 7.76
C ASP A 394 11.37 -23.06 6.54
N SER A 395 11.51 -21.76 6.79
CA SER A 395 11.66 -20.72 5.76
C SER A 395 13.12 -20.29 5.63
N THR A 396 13.58 -20.11 4.39
CA THR A 396 14.88 -19.53 4.08
C THR A 396 14.74 -18.59 2.90
N GLU A 397 15.12 -17.33 3.11
CA GLU A 397 15.14 -16.33 2.04
C GLU A 397 16.49 -15.63 2.00
N TYR A 398 17.00 -15.34 0.80
CA TYR A 398 18.14 -14.45 0.65
C TYR A 398 18.02 -13.64 -0.64
N ASN A 399 18.52 -12.40 -0.54
CA ASN A 399 18.56 -11.45 -1.61
C ASN A 399 19.94 -10.79 -1.64
N LEU A 400 20.62 -10.84 -2.78
CA LEU A 400 21.89 -10.20 -3.02
C LEU A 400 21.78 -9.29 -4.23
N TYR A 401 22.19 -8.05 -4.07
CA TYR A 401 22.18 -7.08 -5.17
C TYR A 401 23.47 -6.30 -5.21
N ASN A 402 24.10 -6.25 -6.38
CA ASN A 402 25.36 -5.57 -6.63
C ASN A 402 25.23 -4.59 -7.79
N VAL A 403 25.88 -3.45 -7.67
CA VAL A 403 25.98 -2.46 -8.74
C VAL A 403 27.45 -2.11 -8.95
N PHE A 404 27.91 -2.24 -10.17
CA PHE A 404 29.24 -1.86 -10.63
C PHE A 404 29.10 -0.73 -11.65
N ARG A 405 29.62 0.43 -11.35
CA ARG A 405 29.67 1.58 -12.25
C ARG A 405 31.09 1.74 -12.78
N PHE A 406 31.27 1.50 -14.08
CA PHE A 406 32.57 1.58 -14.76
C PHE A 406 32.80 2.96 -15.36
N SER A 407 31.74 3.69 -15.70
CA SER A 407 31.75 5.08 -16.15
C SER A 407 30.37 5.72 -15.92
N ASP A 408 30.23 6.99 -16.19
CA ASP A 408 28.94 7.70 -16.09
C ASP A 408 27.85 7.10 -17.01
N ASN A 409 28.26 6.48 -18.11
CA ASN A 409 27.37 5.90 -19.12
C ASN A 409 27.30 4.38 -19.08
N PHE A 410 28.13 3.69 -18.24
CA PHE A 410 28.16 2.23 -18.20
C PHE A 410 28.07 1.69 -16.76
N LYS A 411 26.96 0.99 -16.51
CA LYS A 411 26.65 0.38 -15.21
C LYS A 411 26.16 -1.06 -15.42
N ILE A 412 26.62 -1.98 -14.60
CA ILE A 412 26.10 -3.36 -14.50
C ILE A 412 25.44 -3.52 -13.14
N SER A 413 24.23 -4.07 -13.13
CA SER A 413 23.49 -4.44 -11.91
C SER A 413 23.22 -5.92 -11.93
N LEU A 414 23.58 -6.62 -10.86
CA LEU A 414 23.39 -8.06 -10.69
C LEU A 414 22.56 -8.29 -9.44
N GLY A 415 21.42 -8.98 -9.59
CA GLY A 415 20.54 -9.37 -8.49
C GLY A 415 20.36 -10.88 -8.47
N HIS A 416 20.35 -11.45 -7.27
CA HIS A 416 20.00 -12.84 -7.03
C HIS A 416 19.05 -12.93 -5.84
N ARG A 417 17.92 -13.61 -6.01
CA ARG A 417 16.94 -13.87 -4.96
C ARG A 417 16.63 -15.37 -4.90
N TYR A 418 16.52 -15.84 -3.70
CA TYR A 418 16.10 -17.19 -3.38
C TYR A 418 15.05 -17.15 -2.27
N SER A 419 14.02 -17.98 -2.35
CA SER A 419 12.99 -18.16 -1.32
C SER A 419 12.56 -19.62 -1.33
N GLU A 420 12.51 -20.22 -0.16
CA GLU A 420 12.17 -21.61 0.04
C GLU A 420 11.37 -21.77 1.33
N LEU A 421 10.34 -22.61 1.29
CA LEU A 421 9.60 -23.08 2.48
C LEU A 421 9.48 -24.60 2.42
N LYS A 422 9.98 -25.28 3.45
CA LYS A 422 10.02 -26.75 3.54
C LYS A 422 9.25 -27.28 4.73
N ASN A 423 8.67 -28.46 4.55
CA ASN A 423 8.12 -29.24 5.64
C ASN A 423 9.24 -29.58 6.66
N LYS A 424 9.02 -29.34 7.94
CA LYS A 424 10.01 -29.56 9.00
C LYS A 424 10.40 -31.04 9.21
N VAL A 425 9.51 -31.96 8.87
CA VAL A 425 9.68 -33.40 9.12
C VAL A 425 10.18 -34.12 7.88
N THR A 426 9.55 -33.89 6.74
CA THR A 426 9.89 -34.60 5.48
C THR A 426 10.99 -33.89 4.69
N GLY A 427 11.22 -32.60 4.92
CA GLY A 427 12.12 -31.78 4.11
C GLY A 427 11.57 -31.48 2.70
N GLU A 428 10.33 -31.84 2.42
CA GLU A 428 9.68 -31.62 1.14
C GLU A 428 9.36 -30.13 0.96
N GLU A 429 9.58 -29.59 -0.24
CA GLU A 429 9.32 -28.19 -0.55
C GLU A 429 7.83 -27.93 -0.71
N PHE A 430 7.33 -26.88 -0.07
CA PHE A 430 5.98 -26.36 -0.29
C PHE A 430 5.94 -25.41 -1.49
N TYR A 431 7.04 -24.69 -1.75
CA TYR A 431 7.32 -23.86 -2.93
C TYR A 431 8.79 -23.45 -2.95
#